data_5ee0843ce1d7feeec450dc8cbb4f38cd
#
_entry.id   5ee0843ce1d7feeec450dc8cbb4f38cd
#
_cell.length_a   1.000
_cell.length_b   1.000
_cell.length_c   1.000
_cell.angle_alpha   90.00
_cell.angle_beta   90.00
_cell.angle_gamma   90.00
#
_symmetry.space_group_name_H-M   'P 1'
#
loop_
_entity.id
_entity.type
_entity.pdbx_description
1 polymer ?
#
loop_
_entity_poly.entity_id
_entity_poly.type
_entity_poly.pdbx_seq_one_letter_code
_entity_poly.pdbx_strand_id
1 'polypeptide(L)'
;DKKFIAQQAKKLLAAQHADGGWSQLDSLKSDAYATGQSLYALNQSGQLNITETAYQKAMAFLLKTQLADGSWHVKTRSYPFVPYISSGFPHGDDQFISAAGTNWAIIALMIAGNAND
;
A
#
# COMPACT_ATOMS: atom_id res chain seq x y z
N ASP A 1 12.76 -19.94 5.62
CA ASP A 1 12.21 -21.11 4.93
C ASP A 1 11.39 -20.67 3.71
N LYS A 2 11.84 -21.05 2.51
CA LYS A 2 11.22 -20.67 1.23
C LYS A 2 9.78 -21.15 1.12
N LYS A 3 9.48 -22.33 1.64
CA LYS A 3 8.13 -22.90 1.62
C LYS A 3 7.18 -22.09 2.47
N PHE A 4 7.61 -21.64 3.62
CA PHE A 4 6.82 -20.78 4.50
C PHE A 4 6.54 -19.42 3.82
N ILE A 5 7.56 -18.80 3.23
CA ILE A 5 7.41 -17.51 2.52
C ILE A 5 6.40 -17.65 1.37
N ALA A 6 6.53 -18.67 0.54
CA ALA A 6 5.59 -18.92 -0.56
C ALA A 6 4.17 -19.14 -0.07
N GLN A 7 3.99 -19.82 1.04
CA GLN A 7 2.68 -20.06 1.63
C GLN A 7 2.04 -18.76 2.17
N GLN A 8 2.82 -17.90 2.82
CA GLN A 8 2.32 -16.59 3.28
C GLN A 8 2.02 -15.67 2.11
N ALA A 9 2.87 -15.67 1.09
CA ALA A 9 2.64 -14.90 -0.13
C ALA A 9 1.33 -15.29 -0.83
N LYS A 10 1.06 -16.59 -0.91
CA LYS A 10 -0.19 -17.11 -1.48
C LYS A 10 -1.42 -16.58 -0.73
N LYS A 11 -1.35 -16.54 0.62
CA LYS A 11 -2.44 -15.98 1.44
C LYS A 11 -2.62 -14.49 1.17
N LEU A 12 -1.51 -13.76 1.10
CA LEU A 12 -1.53 -12.33 0.85
C LEU A 12 -2.10 -12.00 -0.54
N LEU A 13 -1.70 -12.76 -1.57
CA LEU A 13 -2.25 -12.62 -2.92
C LEU A 13 -3.76 -12.89 -2.95
N ALA A 14 -4.21 -13.91 -2.24
CA ALA A 14 -5.63 -14.24 -2.15
C ALA A 14 -6.46 -13.16 -1.42
N ALA A 15 -5.83 -12.32 -0.61
CA ALA A 15 -6.48 -11.23 0.10
C ALA A 15 -6.59 -9.93 -0.72
N GLN A 16 -6.06 -9.91 -1.95
CA GLN A 16 -6.21 -8.75 -2.84
C GLN A 16 -7.69 -8.50 -3.15
N HIS A 17 -8.13 -7.27 -2.97
CA HIS A 17 -9.51 -6.87 -3.26
C HIS A 17 -9.74 -6.72 -4.77
N ALA A 18 -11.02 -6.71 -5.17
CA ALA A 18 -11.42 -6.56 -6.58
C ALA A 18 -10.94 -5.24 -7.20
N ASP A 19 -10.76 -4.19 -6.39
CA ASP A 19 -10.22 -2.89 -6.84
C ASP A 19 -8.70 -2.90 -7.08
N GLY A 20 -8.04 -4.00 -6.81
CA GLY A 20 -6.59 -4.17 -6.96
C GLY A 20 -5.78 -3.85 -5.71
N GLY A 21 -6.39 -3.27 -4.69
CA GLY A 21 -5.71 -2.90 -3.45
C GLY A 21 -5.80 -3.96 -2.36
N TRP A 22 -5.16 -3.64 -1.25
CA TRP A 22 -5.22 -4.40 0.00
C TRP A 22 -5.68 -3.51 1.13
N SER A 23 -6.20 -4.12 2.16
CA SER A 23 -6.53 -3.50 3.44
C SER A 23 -5.87 -4.26 4.58
N GLN A 24 -5.77 -3.61 5.75
CA GLN A 24 -5.19 -4.26 6.94
C GLN A 24 -6.10 -5.37 7.49
N LEU A 25 -7.40 -5.23 7.31
CA LEU A 25 -8.42 -6.23 7.66
C LEU A 25 -9.38 -6.40 6.49
N ASP A 26 -9.86 -7.62 6.26
CA ASP A 26 -10.75 -7.94 5.14
C ASP A 26 -12.03 -7.10 5.12
N SER A 27 -12.48 -6.64 6.28
CA SER A 27 -13.68 -5.81 6.43
C SER A 27 -13.48 -4.33 6.06
N LEU A 28 -12.24 -3.91 5.84
CA LEU A 28 -11.89 -2.53 5.51
C LEU A 28 -11.77 -2.32 4.02
N LYS A 29 -11.90 -1.07 3.60
CA LYS A 29 -11.60 -0.67 2.22
C LYS A 29 -10.10 -0.71 1.98
N SER A 30 -9.71 -0.96 0.73
CA SER A 30 -8.33 -0.86 0.29
C SER A 30 -7.77 0.52 0.56
N ASP A 31 -6.51 0.59 0.99
CA ASP A 31 -5.80 1.83 1.19
C ASP A 31 -4.35 1.75 0.68
N ALA A 32 -3.72 2.91 0.54
CA ALA A 32 -2.36 3.00 0.02
C ALA A 32 -1.31 2.39 0.96
N TYR A 33 -1.54 2.42 2.26
CA TYR A 33 -0.63 1.85 3.25
C TYR A 33 -0.53 0.34 3.10
N ALA A 34 -1.66 -0.37 3.19
CA ALA A 34 -1.70 -1.82 3.07
C ALA A 34 -1.30 -2.28 1.66
N THR A 35 -1.74 -1.55 0.63
CA THR A 35 -1.41 -1.88 -0.77
C THR A 35 0.08 -1.74 -1.05
N GLY A 36 0.70 -0.62 -0.66
CA GLY A 36 2.12 -0.40 -0.87
C GLY A 36 2.99 -1.41 -0.12
N GLN A 37 2.66 -1.70 1.14
CA GLN A 37 3.37 -2.72 1.93
C GLN A 37 3.24 -4.12 1.33
N SER A 38 2.05 -4.49 0.89
CA SER A 38 1.81 -5.81 0.28
C SER A 38 2.62 -5.99 -1.01
N LEU A 39 2.62 -4.99 -1.88
CA LEU A 39 3.41 -5.01 -3.10
C LEU A 39 4.91 -5.12 -2.82
N TYR A 40 5.41 -4.32 -1.88
CA TYR A 40 6.81 -4.36 -1.48
C TYR A 40 7.20 -5.75 -0.97
N ALA A 41 6.44 -6.29 -0.02
CA ALA A 41 6.73 -7.60 0.57
C ALA A 41 6.70 -8.73 -0.47
N LEU A 42 5.68 -8.74 -1.32
CA LEU A 42 5.52 -9.77 -2.37
C LEU A 42 6.63 -9.69 -3.41
N ASN A 43 7.01 -8.49 -3.81
CA ASN A 43 8.07 -8.28 -4.80
C ASN A 43 9.44 -8.62 -4.23
N GLN A 44 9.79 -8.09 -3.05
CA GLN A 44 11.09 -8.30 -2.43
C GLN A 44 11.33 -9.76 -2.01
N SER A 45 10.28 -10.50 -1.72
CA SER A 45 10.38 -11.94 -1.46
C SER A 45 10.46 -12.81 -2.74
N GLY A 46 10.40 -12.18 -3.91
CA GLY A 46 10.42 -12.87 -5.20
C GLY A 46 9.13 -13.62 -5.54
N GLN A 47 8.04 -13.33 -4.84
CA GLN A 47 6.77 -14.04 -5.01
C GLN A 47 5.81 -13.35 -5.98
N LEU A 48 6.07 -12.10 -6.34
CA LEU A 48 5.27 -11.36 -7.31
C LEU A 48 6.16 -10.44 -8.14
N ASN A 49 6.16 -10.66 -9.45
CA ASN A 49 6.85 -9.81 -10.40
C ASN A 49 5.98 -8.60 -10.76
N ILE A 50 6.60 -7.48 -11.06
CA ILE A 50 5.90 -6.26 -11.47
C ILE A 50 5.04 -6.42 -12.71
N THR A 51 5.37 -7.37 -13.59
CA THR A 51 4.61 -7.65 -14.82
C THR A 51 3.37 -8.48 -14.60
N GLU A 52 3.21 -9.07 -13.42
CA GLU A 52 2.07 -9.94 -13.13
C GLU A 52 0.81 -9.12 -12.84
N THR A 53 -0.32 -9.70 -13.20
CA THR A 53 -1.63 -9.05 -13.13
C THR A 53 -1.95 -8.45 -11.77
N ALA A 54 -1.62 -9.15 -10.67
CA ALA A 54 -1.88 -8.66 -9.32
C ALA A 54 -1.11 -7.36 -9.03
N TYR A 55 0.17 -7.27 -9.46
CA TYR A 55 0.97 -6.05 -9.30
C TYR A 55 0.40 -4.91 -10.14
N GLN A 56 0.05 -5.19 -11.39
CA GLN A 56 -0.49 -4.19 -12.32
C GLN A 56 -1.84 -3.62 -11.84
N LYS A 57 -2.71 -4.46 -11.32
CA LYS A 57 -3.99 -4.02 -10.74
C LYS A 57 -3.77 -3.11 -9.52
N ALA A 58 -2.82 -3.45 -8.68
CA ALA A 58 -2.51 -2.65 -7.50
C ALA A 58 -1.88 -1.30 -7.87
N MET A 59 -1.02 -1.27 -8.87
CA MET A 59 -0.49 -0.01 -9.41
C MET A 59 -1.61 0.88 -9.95
N ALA A 60 -2.54 0.31 -10.70
CA ALA A 60 -3.70 1.04 -11.20
C ALA A 60 -4.55 1.61 -10.07
N PHE A 61 -4.76 0.83 -9.00
CA PHE A 61 -5.43 1.31 -7.78
C PHE A 61 -4.70 2.50 -7.16
N LEU A 62 -3.38 2.41 -6.98
CA LEU A 62 -2.58 3.50 -6.41
C LEU A 62 -2.65 4.75 -7.27
N LEU A 63 -2.45 4.63 -8.58
CA LEU A 63 -2.50 5.77 -9.49
C LEU A 63 -3.88 6.42 -9.55
N LYS A 64 -4.94 5.63 -9.49
CA LYS A 64 -6.31 6.13 -9.49
C LYS A 64 -6.68 6.87 -8.20
N THR A 65 -6.09 6.47 -7.07
CA THR A 65 -6.43 7.02 -5.75
C THR A 65 -5.47 8.10 -5.28
N GLN A 66 -4.42 8.39 -6.04
CA GLN A 66 -3.50 9.48 -5.75
C GLN A 66 -4.23 10.83 -5.85
N LEU A 67 -4.03 11.68 -4.85
CA LEU A 67 -4.62 13.02 -4.82
C LEU A 67 -3.78 14.01 -5.64
N ALA A 68 -4.38 15.16 -5.95
CA ALA A 68 -3.75 16.19 -6.78
C ALA A 68 -2.43 16.72 -6.20
N ASP A 69 -2.26 16.69 -4.87
CA ASP A 69 -1.02 17.10 -4.19
C ASP A 69 0.04 15.99 -4.19
N GLY A 70 -0.21 14.86 -4.82
CA GLY A 70 0.70 13.71 -4.90
C GLY A 70 0.60 12.75 -3.72
N SER A 71 -0.18 13.06 -2.70
CA SER A 71 -0.35 12.21 -1.51
C SER A 71 -1.48 11.21 -1.69
N TRP A 72 -1.52 10.25 -0.75
CA TRP A 72 -2.68 9.37 -0.55
C TRP A 72 -3.25 9.62 0.83
N HIS A 73 -4.56 9.73 0.90
CA HIS A 73 -5.28 9.78 2.17
C HIS A 73 -5.50 8.36 2.69
N VAL A 74 -5.05 8.09 3.90
CA VAL A 74 -5.30 6.86 4.64
C VAL A 74 -5.97 7.23 5.96
N LYS A 75 -7.09 6.58 6.26
CA LYS A 75 -7.82 6.84 7.50
C LYS A 75 -7.13 6.17 8.68
N THR A 76 -6.87 6.94 9.74
CA THR A 76 -6.33 6.40 10.99
C THR A 76 -7.33 5.47 11.67
N ARG A 77 -6.79 4.46 12.34
CA ARG A 77 -7.55 3.52 13.16
C ARG A 77 -7.15 3.60 14.63
N SER A 78 -6.19 4.47 14.94
CA SER A 78 -5.75 4.70 16.31
C SER A 78 -6.55 5.82 16.96
N TYR A 79 -6.69 5.73 18.29
CA TYR A 79 -7.21 6.84 19.08
C TYR A 79 -6.16 7.93 19.18
N PRO A 80 -6.55 9.22 19.18
CA PRO A 80 -5.61 10.29 19.44
C PRO A 80 -5.10 10.21 20.88
N PHE A 81 -3.78 10.05 21.04
CA PHE A 81 -3.15 9.93 22.35
C PHE A 81 -2.77 11.29 22.95
N VAL A 82 -2.65 12.29 22.12
CA VAL A 82 -2.16 13.62 22.52
C VAL A 82 -2.97 14.68 21.79
N PRO A 83 -2.95 15.91 22.31
CA PRO A 83 -3.49 17.05 21.57
C PRO A 83 -2.90 17.09 20.17
N TYR A 84 -3.70 17.50 19.23
CA TYR A 84 -3.36 17.59 17.83
C TYR A 84 -1.99 18.25 17.62
N ILE A 85 -1.11 17.56 16.91
CA ILE A 85 0.21 18.07 16.51
C ILE A 85 0.23 18.05 14.98
N SER A 86 0.45 19.22 14.36
CA SER A 86 0.61 19.29 12.90
C SER A 86 2.05 18.92 12.52
N SER A 87 2.18 17.93 11.62
CA SER A 87 3.47 17.58 11.02
C SER A 87 3.78 18.37 9.75
N GLY A 88 2.82 19.16 9.27
CA GLY A 88 2.88 19.80 7.96
C GLY A 88 2.40 18.91 6.81
N PHE A 89 2.17 17.61 7.05
CA PHE A 89 1.57 16.73 6.06
C PHE A 89 0.06 16.95 6.03
N PRO A 90 -0.60 16.84 4.84
CA PRO A 90 -2.04 17.01 4.74
C PRO A 90 -2.83 15.91 5.46
N HIS A 91 -4.14 16.07 5.51
CA HIS A 91 -5.15 15.12 5.99
C HIS A 91 -5.43 15.14 7.50
N GLY A 92 -5.16 16.25 8.21
CA GLY A 92 -5.64 16.47 9.58
C GLY A 92 -5.26 15.35 10.55
N ASP A 93 -6.25 14.74 11.20
CA ASP A 93 -6.04 13.63 12.14
C ASP A 93 -5.44 12.37 11.47
N ASP A 94 -5.56 12.26 10.17
CA ASP A 94 -5.02 11.16 9.37
C ASP A 94 -3.63 11.45 8.82
N GLN A 95 -2.99 12.55 9.20
CA GLN A 95 -1.73 13.03 8.63
C GLN A 95 -0.58 12.02 8.75
N PHE A 96 -0.43 11.36 9.89
CA PHE A 96 0.68 10.44 10.12
C PHE A 96 0.53 9.14 9.33
N ILE A 97 -0.63 8.52 9.36
CA ILE A 97 -0.86 7.30 8.58
C ILE A 97 -0.90 7.61 7.07
N SER A 98 -1.37 8.78 6.68
CA SER A 98 -1.35 9.21 5.28
C SER A 98 0.08 9.45 4.79
N ALA A 99 0.97 10.01 5.62
CA ALA A 99 2.39 10.13 5.29
C ALA A 99 3.04 8.76 5.10
N ALA A 100 2.79 7.82 6.00
CA ALA A 100 3.30 6.46 5.91
C ALA A 100 2.73 5.74 4.67
N GLY A 101 1.42 5.87 4.41
CA GLY A 101 0.76 5.28 3.24
C GLY A 101 1.30 5.85 1.92
N THR A 102 1.52 7.15 1.88
CA THR A 102 2.13 7.83 0.73
C THR A 102 3.53 7.30 0.46
N ASN A 103 4.35 7.12 1.50
CA ASN A 103 5.70 6.55 1.35
C ASN A 103 5.66 5.13 0.80
N TRP A 104 4.79 4.26 1.31
CA TRP A 104 4.66 2.89 0.82
C TRP A 104 4.15 2.83 -0.62
N ALA A 105 3.19 3.66 -0.98
CA ALA A 105 2.69 3.76 -2.35
C ALA A 105 3.79 4.19 -3.32
N ILE A 106 4.57 5.21 -2.96
CA ILE A 106 5.69 5.69 -3.77
C ILE A 106 6.74 4.59 -3.94
N ILE A 107 7.11 3.88 -2.88
CA ILE A 107 8.07 2.78 -2.96
C ILE A 107 7.60 1.73 -3.97
N ALA A 108 6.36 1.31 -3.90
CA ALA A 108 5.80 0.31 -4.83
C ALA A 108 5.81 0.79 -6.29
N LEU A 109 5.43 2.04 -6.52
CA LEU A 109 5.45 2.63 -7.87
C LEU A 109 6.87 2.80 -8.40
N MET A 110 7.83 3.18 -7.55
CA MET A 110 9.24 3.32 -7.93
C MET A 110 9.87 1.98 -8.31
N ILE A 111 9.55 0.90 -7.63
CA ILE A 111 10.03 -0.44 -7.98
C ILE A 111 9.60 -0.77 -9.41
N ALA A 112 8.35 -0.53 -9.76
CA ALA A 112 7.84 -0.78 -11.09
C ALA A 112 8.46 0.14 -12.14
N GLY A 113 8.67 1.42 -11.82
CA GLY A 113 9.30 2.40 -12.72
C GLY A 113 10.76 2.05 -13.01
N ASN A 114 11.53 1.69 -11.99
CA ASN A 114 12.95 1.37 -12.14
C ASN A 114 13.21 0.10 -12.96
N ALA A 115 12.29 -0.85 -12.94
CA ALA A 115 12.43 -2.10 -13.69
C ALA A 115 12.26 -1.93 -15.20
N ASN A 116 11.76 -0.78 -15.67
CA ASN A 116 11.59 -0.44 -17.08
C ASN A 116 12.78 0.36 -17.67
N ASP A 117 13.81 0.62 -16.86
CA ASP A 117 15.02 1.33 -17.28
C ASP A 117 16.07 0.38 -17.85
#